data_509aabb9c0855dcfe213094f5beeba2a
#
_entry.id   509aabb9c0855dcfe213094f5beeba2a
#
_cell.length_a   1.000
_cell.length_b   1.000
_cell.length_c   1.000
_cell.angle_alpha   90.00
_cell.angle_beta   90.00
_cell.angle_gamma   90.00
#
_symmetry.space_group_name_H-M   'P 1'
#
loop_
_entity.id
_entity.type
_entity.pdbx_description
1 polymer ?
#
loop_
_entity_poly.entity_id
_entity_poly.type
_entity_poly.pdbx_seq_one_letter_code
_entity_poly.pdbx_strand_id
1 'polypeptide(L)'
;MVETVFDTLNCKAALFAIEQVQKEKGTKLPVSVSGTITDASGRTLSGQTTEAFWISIQHANLFSVGLNCALGAKDMRPYLETLSNVAHVWVSVYPNAGLPNAFGGYDETPVMMGSDIEDFCKSGF
;
A
#
# COMPACT_ATOMS: atom_id res chain seq x y z
N MET A 1 9.86 1.77 7.28
CA MET A 1 8.84 1.56 6.25
C MET A 1 9.39 1.96 4.89
N VAL A 2 9.08 1.21 3.84
CA VAL A 2 9.29 1.58 2.44
C VAL A 2 7.92 1.89 1.86
N GLU A 3 7.67 3.14 1.52
CA GLU A 3 6.33 3.62 1.14
C GLU A 3 6.30 4.28 -0.23
N THR A 4 5.09 4.48 -0.74
CA THR A 4 4.81 5.11 -2.03
C THR A 4 5.55 4.39 -3.17
N VAL A 5 5.56 3.07 -3.08
CA VAL A 5 6.23 2.23 -4.07
C VAL A 5 5.39 2.16 -5.34
N PHE A 6 5.93 2.65 -6.43
CA PHE A 6 5.37 2.56 -7.78
C PHE A 6 6.22 1.71 -8.73
N ASP A 7 7.42 1.32 -8.30
CA ASP A 7 8.35 0.45 -9.02
C ASP A 7 8.92 -0.62 -8.08
N THR A 8 8.62 -1.88 -8.37
CA THR A 8 9.04 -3.00 -7.55
C THR A 8 10.53 -3.31 -7.65
N LEU A 9 11.23 -2.90 -8.71
CA LEU A 9 12.68 -3.05 -8.80
C LEU A 9 13.38 -2.18 -7.75
N ASN A 10 13.00 -0.91 -7.65
CA ASN A 10 13.49 -0.01 -6.60
C ASN A 10 13.13 -0.50 -5.20
N CYS A 11 11.90 -1.02 -5.03
CA CYS A 11 11.48 -1.61 -3.76
C CYS A 11 12.38 -2.80 -3.35
N LYS A 12 12.67 -3.70 -4.28
CA LYS A 12 13.56 -4.85 -4.03
C LYS A 12 14.97 -4.40 -3.65
N ALA A 13 15.50 -3.37 -4.30
CA ALA A 13 16.80 -2.80 -3.94
C ALA A 13 16.80 -2.25 -2.51
N ALA A 14 15.74 -1.54 -2.11
CA ALA A 14 15.59 -1.04 -0.75
C ALA A 14 15.47 -2.19 0.28
N LEU A 15 14.67 -3.22 -0.03
CA LEU A 15 14.51 -4.39 0.84
C LEU A 15 15.83 -5.17 1.01
N PHE A 16 16.59 -5.33 -0.07
CA PHE A 16 17.91 -5.94 -0.03
C PHE A 16 18.89 -5.15 0.86
N ALA A 17 18.93 -3.83 0.71
CA ALA A 17 19.78 -2.96 1.53
C ALA A 17 19.39 -3.03 3.02
N ILE A 18 18.08 -3.04 3.33
CA ILE A 18 17.58 -3.21 4.70
C ILE A 18 18.04 -4.55 5.28
N GLU A 19 17.92 -5.62 4.52
CA GLU A 19 18.36 -6.96 4.96
C GLU A 19 19.86 -7.00 5.25
N GLN A 20 20.68 -6.39 4.40
CA GLN A 20 22.13 -6.30 4.61
C GLN A 20 22.45 -5.54 5.90
N VAL A 21 21.87 -4.35 6.09
CA VAL A 21 22.11 -3.54 7.30
C VAL A 21 21.66 -4.28 8.57
N GLN A 22 20.51 -4.96 8.51
CA GLN A 22 20.04 -5.76 9.65
C GLN A 22 21.02 -6.89 10.01
N LYS A 23 21.57 -7.59 9.01
CA LYS A 23 22.60 -8.61 9.21
C LYS A 23 23.87 -8.04 9.81
N GLU A 24 24.36 -6.93 9.26
CA GLU A 24 25.57 -6.25 9.77
C GLU A 24 25.44 -5.76 11.21
N LYS A 25 24.24 -5.27 11.56
CA LYS A 25 23.95 -4.74 12.90
C LYS A 25 23.51 -5.81 13.90
N GLY A 26 23.29 -7.05 13.46
CA GLY A 26 22.75 -8.11 14.33
C GLY A 26 21.34 -7.79 14.84
N THR A 27 20.56 -7.00 14.11
CA THR A 27 19.19 -6.57 14.48
C THR A 27 18.17 -7.12 13.50
N LYS A 28 16.93 -7.27 13.94
CA LYS A 28 15.80 -7.64 13.06
C LYS A 28 14.62 -6.74 13.37
N LEU A 29 14.51 -5.65 12.62
CA LEU A 29 13.38 -4.73 12.71
C LEU A 29 12.25 -5.18 11.78
N PRO A 30 10.98 -5.00 12.18
CA PRO A 30 9.85 -5.23 11.29
C PRO A 30 9.93 -4.31 10.07
N VAL A 31 9.64 -4.85 8.89
CA VAL A 31 9.65 -4.11 7.63
C VAL A 31 8.25 -4.06 7.06
N SER A 32 7.75 -2.86 6.82
CA SER A 32 6.48 -2.59 6.15
C SER A 32 6.73 -2.01 4.77
N VAL A 33 5.95 -2.45 3.78
CA VAL A 33 5.98 -1.90 2.41
C VAL A 33 4.60 -1.40 2.04
N SER A 34 4.53 -0.22 1.42
CA SER A 34 3.27 0.35 0.93
C SER A 34 3.41 0.77 -0.53
N GLY A 35 2.57 0.21 -1.38
CA GLY A 35 2.52 0.50 -2.81
C GLY A 35 1.54 1.61 -3.14
N THR A 36 1.71 2.22 -4.30
CA THR A 36 0.82 3.26 -4.81
C THR A 36 0.18 2.82 -6.11
N ILE A 37 -1.16 2.76 -6.10
CA ILE A 37 -1.97 2.59 -7.32
C ILE A 37 -2.18 3.98 -7.89
N THR A 38 -1.69 4.22 -9.09
CA THR A 38 -1.58 5.57 -9.65
C THR A 38 -2.87 6.13 -10.22
N ASP A 39 -3.81 5.26 -10.59
CA ASP A 39 -5.07 5.66 -11.21
C ASP A 39 -6.15 4.57 -11.10
N ALA A 40 -7.31 4.86 -11.64
CA ALA A 40 -8.45 3.94 -11.68
C ALA A 40 -8.23 2.67 -12.51
N SER A 41 -7.09 2.50 -13.21
CA SER A 41 -6.76 1.24 -13.89
C SER A 41 -6.33 0.14 -12.91
N GLY A 42 -6.09 0.50 -11.64
CA GLY A 42 -5.65 -0.41 -10.59
C GLY A 42 -4.20 -0.87 -10.72
N ARG A 43 -3.39 -0.06 -11.39
CA ARG A 43 -1.98 -0.38 -11.62
C ARG A 43 -1.05 0.61 -10.96
N THR A 44 0.13 0.11 -10.60
CA THR A 44 1.26 0.99 -10.26
C THR A 44 1.76 1.71 -11.50
N LEU A 45 2.58 2.74 -11.34
CA LEU A 45 3.17 3.48 -12.47
C LEU A 45 3.98 2.58 -13.40
N SER A 46 4.61 1.53 -12.89
CA SER A 46 5.31 0.51 -13.69
C SER A 46 4.39 -0.56 -14.31
N GLY A 47 3.07 -0.40 -14.18
CA GLY A 47 2.06 -1.22 -14.85
C GLY A 47 1.63 -2.49 -14.09
N GLN A 48 2.07 -2.71 -12.87
CA GLN A 48 1.73 -3.89 -12.08
C GLN A 48 0.36 -3.75 -11.41
N THR A 49 -0.41 -4.84 -11.42
CA THR A 49 -1.61 -4.98 -10.59
C THR A 49 -1.23 -5.14 -9.11
N THR A 50 -2.18 -4.97 -8.21
CA THR A 50 -1.99 -5.18 -6.77
C THR A 50 -1.44 -6.57 -6.46
N GLU A 51 -1.97 -7.60 -7.10
CA GLU A 51 -1.48 -8.97 -6.95
C GLU A 51 -0.05 -9.13 -7.47
N ALA A 52 0.26 -8.59 -8.66
CA ALA A 52 1.61 -8.65 -9.24
C ALA A 52 2.63 -7.89 -8.37
N PHE A 53 2.23 -6.75 -7.79
CA PHE A 53 3.02 -6.02 -6.80
C PHE A 53 3.35 -6.91 -5.60
N TRP A 54 2.34 -7.54 -4.98
CA TRP A 54 2.54 -8.45 -3.85
C TRP A 54 3.46 -9.63 -4.19
N ILE A 55 3.18 -10.35 -5.29
CA ILE A 55 4.01 -11.48 -5.74
C ILE A 55 5.46 -11.07 -5.94
N SER A 56 5.71 -9.85 -6.41
CA SER A 56 7.07 -9.35 -6.65
C SER A 56 7.88 -9.17 -5.37
N ILE A 57 7.25 -8.91 -4.22
CA ILE A 57 7.93 -8.56 -2.96
C ILE A 57 7.69 -9.56 -1.81
N GLN A 58 6.78 -10.50 -1.95
CA GLN A 58 6.40 -11.46 -0.88
C GLN A 58 7.54 -12.36 -0.39
N HIS A 59 8.63 -12.48 -1.18
CA HIS A 59 9.83 -13.21 -0.80
C HIS A 59 10.62 -12.51 0.32
N ALA A 60 10.43 -11.21 0.51
CA ALA A 60 10.99 -10.48 1.66
C ALA A 60 10.18 -10.81 2.92
N ASN A 61 10.87 -10.95 4.04
CA ASN A 61 10.22 -11.24 5.31
C ASN A 61 9.56 -9.97 5.88
N LEU A 62 8.41 -9.60 5.30
CA LEU A 62 7.67 -8.40 5.64
C LEU A 62 6.82 -8.60 6.90
N PHE A 63 6.67 -7.53 7.68
CA PHE A 63 5.69 -7.43 8.75
C PHE A 63 4.30 -7.06 8.20
N SER A 64 4.25 -6.10 7.27
CA SER A 64 3.02 -5.71 6.60
C SER A 64 3.25 -5.27 5.16
N VAL A 65 2.21 -5.37 4.37
CA VAL A 65 2.10 -4.78 3.03
C VAL A 65 0.86 -3.92 2.96
N GLY A 66 0.86 -2.87 2.17
CA GLY A 66 -0.29 -1.97 2.08
C GLY A 66 -0.33 -1.15 0.82
N LEU A 67 -1.31 -0.24 0.80
CA LEU A 67 -1.51 0.73 -0.26
C LEU A 67 -1.62 2.13 0.34
N ASN A 68 -1.08 3.13 -0.34
CA ASN A 68 -1.19 4.52 0.04
C ASN A 68 -1.31 5.46 -1.15
N CYS A 69 -1.78 6.66 -0.88
CA CYS A 69 -1.87 7.78 -1.83
C CYS A 69 -2.77 7.51 -3.05
N ALA A 70 -2.72 8.43 -4.00
CA ALA A 70 -3.37 8.50 -5.30
C ALA A 70 -4.90 8.45 -5.25
N LEU A 71 -5.49 7.45 -4.63
CA LEU A 71 -6.94 7.26 -4.59
C LEU A 71 -7.53 7.60 -3.21
N GLY A 72 -8.80 8.00 -3.19
CA GLY A 72 -9.60 8.04 -1.97
C GLY A 72 -9.91 6.63 -1.44
N ALA A 73 -10.41 6.55 -0.20
CA ALA A 73 -10.68 5.27 0.45
C ALA A 73 -11.63 4.40 -0.37
N LYS A 74 -12.73 4.98 -0.84
CA LYS A 74 -13.74 4.28 -1.65
C LYS A 74 -13.15 3.67 -2.92
N ASP A 75 -12.34 4.43 -3.65
CA ASP A 75 -11.72 3.97 -4.90
C ASP A 75 -10.60 2.95 -4.66
N MET A 76 -9.98 2.99 -3.49
CA MET A 76 -8.92 2.07 -3.10
C MET A 76 -9.45 0.71 -2.64
N ARG A 77 -10.71 0.64 -2.20
CA ARG A 77 -11.35 -0.55 -1.63
C ARG A 77 -11.11 -1.85 -2.41
N PRO A 78 -11.38 -1.93 -3.75
CA PRO A 78 -11.23 -3.19 -4.48
C PRO A 78 -9.78 -3.67 -4.55
N TYR A 79 -8.82 -2.76 -4.52
CA TYR A 79 -7.40 -3.11 -4.53
C TYR A 79 -6.93 -3.58 -3.17
N LEU A 80 -7.47 -2.97 -2.10
CA LEU A 80 -7.23 -3.41 -0.73
C LEU A 80 -7.80 -4.82 -0.49
N GLU A 81 -9.02 -5.09 -0.95
CA GLU A 81 -9.64 -6.40 -0.90
C GLU A 81 -8.80 -7.45 -1.64
N THR A 82 -8.32 -7.13 -2.85
CA THR A 82 -7.42 -8.01 -3.60
C THR A 82 -6.15 -8.31 -2.79
N LEU A 83 -5.53 -7.27 -2.21
CA LEU A 83 -4.31 -7.42 -1.42
C LEU A 83 -4.55 -8.28 -0.18
N SER A 84 -5.64 -8.03 0.54
CA SER A 84 -6.02 -8.79 1.74
C SER A 84 -6.26 -10.29 1.45
N ASN A 85 -6.81 -10.60 0.27
CA ASN A 85 -7.06 -11.98 -0.13
C ASN A 85 -5.79 -12.77 -0.49
N VAL A 86 -4.72 -12.09 -0.93
CA VAL A 86 -3.49 -12.76 -1.39
C VAL A 86 -2.31 -12.61 -0.43
N ALA A 87 -2.30 -11.59 0.42
CA ALA A 87 -1.23 -11.36 1.37
C ALA A 87 -1.35 -12.28 2.59
N HIS A 88 -0.23 -12.83 3.03
CA HIS A 88 -0.13 -13.65 4.24
C HIS A 88 0.52 -12.88 5.41
N VAL A 89 0.57 -11.57 5.32
CA VAL A 89 1.07 -10.63 6.32
C VAL A 89 -0.01 -9.59 6.62
N TRP A 90 0.20 -8.74 7.64
CA TRP A 90 -0.74 -7.67 7.95
C TRP A 90 -0.92 -6.71 6.77
N VAL A 91 -2.14 -6.27 6.55
CA VAL A 91 -2.47 -5.30 5.50
C VAL A 91 -2.64 -3.92 6.11
N SER A 92 -2.16 -2.89 5.42
CA SER A 92 -2.28 -1.49 5.83
C SER A 92 -2.76 -0.61 4.69
N VAL A 93 -3.44 0.48 5.02
CA VAL A 93 -3.96 1.42 4.03
C VAL A 93 -3.88 2.86 4.51
N TYR A 94 -3.46 3.76 3.61
CA TYR A 94 -3.37 5.20 3.85
C TYR A 94 -3.94 5.95 2.64
N PRO A 95 -5.28 6.02 2.50
CA PRO A 95 -5.92 6.68 1.37
C PRO A 95 -5.77 8.20 1.45
N ASN A 96 -5.86 8.86 0.29
CA ASN A 96 -6.03 10.29 0.23
C ASN A 96 -7.49 10.68 0.57
N ALA A 97 -7.73 11.96 0.82
CA ALA A 97 -9.07 12.53 0.98
C ALA A 97 -9.79 12.71 -0.38
N GLY A 98 -9.72 11.71 -1.24
CA GLY A 98 -10.16 11.78 -2.63
C GLY A 98 -9.14 12.47 -3.54
N LEU A 99 -9.57 12.81 -4.75
CA LEU A 99 -8.80 13.63 -5.69
C LEU A 99 -9.10 15.11 -5.47
N PRO A 100 -8.16 16.02 -5.78
CA PRO A 100 -8.42 17.45 -5.71
C PRO A 100 -9.59 17.84 -6.63
N ASN A 101 -10.49 18.68 -6.12
CA ASN A 101 -11.57 19.27 -6.91
C ASN A 101 -11.04 20.38 -7.85
N ALA A 102 -11.93 20.96 -8.68
CA ALA A 102 -11.57 22.00 -9.65
C ALA A 102 -10.93 23.27 -9.01
N PHE A 103 -11.06 23.46 -7.71
CA PHE A 103 -10.51 24.58 -6.95
C PHE A 103 -9.25 24.21 -6.15
N GLY A 104 -8.74 22.97 -6.31
CA GLY A 104 -7.58 22.47 -5.60
C GLY A 104 -7.85 22.05 -4.15
N GLY A 105 -9.12 22.04 -3.71
CA GLY A 105 -9.55 21.54 -2.41
C GLY A 105 -9.92 20.06 -2.45
N TYR A 106 -10.24 19.50 -1.29
CA TYR A 106 -10.70 18.12 -1.14
C TYR A 106 -12.10 18.12 -0.56
N ASP A 107 -13.00 17.33 -1.16
CA ASP A 107 -14.41 17.26 -0.75
C ASP A 107 -14.67 16.16 0.29
N GLU A 108 -13.77 15.23 0.44
CA GLU A 108 -13.88 14.15 1.44
C GLU A 108 -13.62 14.69 2.86
N THR A 109 -14.57 14.46 3.73
CA THR A 109 -14.50 14.88 5.13
C THR A 109 -13.92 13.79 6.04
N PRO A 110 -13.41 14.10 7.24
CA PRO A 110 -12.97 13.10 8.21
C PRO A 110 -14.04 12.06 8.56
N VAL A 111 -15.32 12.45 8.56
CA VAL A 111 -16.44 11.55 8.84
C VAL A 111 -16.62 10.54 7.70
N MET A 112 -16.53 10.98 6.46
CA MET A 112 -16.61 10.10 5.28
C MET A 112 -15.45 9.11 5.27
N MET A 113 -14.21 9.59 5.42
CA MET A 113 -13.02 8.76 5.53
C MET A 113 -13.15 7.74 6.66
N GLY A 114 -13.60 8.18 7.84
CA GLY A 114 -13.81 7.30 9.00
C GLY A 114 -14.81 6.18 8.72
N SER A 115 -15.90 6.49 8.00
CA SER A 115 -16.91 5.49 7.59
C SER A 115 -16.33 4.45 6.63
N ASP A 116 -15.53 4.88 5.65
CA ASP A 116 -14.90 3.97 4.68
C ASP A 116 -13.86 3.06 5.36
N ILE A 117 -13.06 3.60 6.26
CA ILE A 117 -12.09 2.81 7.04
C ILE A 117 -12.80 1.82 7.96
N GLU A 118 -13.92 2.21 8.57
CA GLU A 118 -14.74 1.31 9.37
C GLU A 118 -15.30 0.15 8.53
N ASP A 119 -15.72 0.42 7.28
CA ASP A 119 -16.16 -0.62 6.34
C ASP A 119 -15.02 -1.60 6.03
N PHE A 120 -13.79 -1.13 5.82
CA PHE A 120 -12.63 -2.00 5.62
C PHE A 120 -12.40 -2.93 6.81
N CYS A 121 -12.46 -2.40 8.03
CA CYS A 121 -12.32 -3.20 9.24
C CYS A 121 -13.43 -4.24 9.38
N LYS A 122 -14.70 -3.87 9.10
CA LYS A 122 -15.84 -4.79 9.13
C LYS A 122 -15.76 -5.87 8.04
N SER A 123 -15.15 -5.57 6.92
CA SER A 123 -14.93 -6.49 5.81
C SER A 123 -13.76 -7.46 6.07
N GLY A 124 -12.94 -7.20 7.10
CA GLY A 124 -11.82 -8.05 7.49
C GLY A 124 -10.55 -7.82 6.67
N PHE A 125 -10.42 -6.62 6.09
CA PHE A 125 -9.22 -6.24 5.33
C PHE A 125 -8.05 -5.84 6.22
#